data_1ab421b7b07e7d1cccf9ef36e5c5d5eb
#
_entry.id   1ab421b7b07e7d1cccf9ef36e5c5d5eb
#
_cell.length_a   1.000
_cell.length_b   1.000
_cell.length_c   1.000
_cell.angle_alpha   90.00
_cell.angle_beta   90.00
_cell.angle_gamma   90.00
#
_symmetry.space_group_name_H-M   'P 1'
#
loop_
_entity.id
_entity.type
_entity.pdbx_description
1 polymer ?
#
loop_
_entity_poly.entity_id
_entity_poly.type
_entity_poly.pdbx_seq_one_letter_code
_entity_poly.pdbx_strand_id
1 'polypeptide(L)' 'MAESGLANYKIVLYRQESGGWVAEIPAIGGCYALMETREEALHELEKVFRMIKKEYAEAGRPLPEDKTELVVHA' A
#
# COMPACT_ATOMS: atom_id res chain seq x y z
N MET A 1 -16.58 -1.59 -12.88
CA MET A 1 -15.87 -2.19 -12.21
C MET A 1 -15.54 -1.68 -10.93
N ALA A 2 -15.56 -2.37 -10.07
CA ALA A 2 -15.31 -1.89 -8.78
C ALA A 2 -13.87 -1.69 -8.60
N GLU A 3 -13.54 -0.54 -8.20
CA GLU A 3 -12.20 -0.26 -7.91
C GLU A 3 -11.91 -0.60 -6.50
N SER A 4 -10.75 -1.13 -6.25
CA SER A 4 -10.32 -1.34 -4.88
C SER A 4 -10.07 -0.04 -4.16
N GLY A 5 -9.86 1.03 -4.90
CA GLY A 5 -9.44 2.30 -4.33
C GLY A 5 -7.94 2.45 -4.30
N LEU A 6 -7.22 1.42 -4.70
CA LEU A 6 -5.76 1.43 -4.64
C LEU A 6 -5.16 2.53 -5.50
N ALA A 7 -5.81 2.84 -6.64
CA ALA A 7 -5.31 3.86 -7.54
C ALA A 7 -5.34 5.27 -6.95
N ASN A 8 -6.05 5.44 -5.82
CA ASN A 8 -6.13 6.74 -5.16
C ASN A 8 -4.96 6.99 -4.22
N TYR A 9 -4.06 6.04 -4.10
CA TYR A 9 -2.96 6.13 -3.15
C TYR A 9 -1.63 6.00 -3.84
N LYS A 10 -0.66 6.75 -3.34
CA LYS A 10 0.72 6.58 -3.78
C LYS A 10 1.29 5.36 -3.13
N ILE A 11 2.02 4.59 -3.91
CA ILE A 11 2.65 3.36 -3.46
C ILE A 11 4.16 3.56 -3.49
N VAL A 12 4.83 3.23 -2.39
CA VAL A 12 6.27 3.25 -2.32
C VAL A 12 6.75 1.81 -2.49
N LEU A 13 7.73 1.63 -3.36
CA LEU A 13 8.26 0.30 -3.65
C LEU A 13 9.77 0.38 -3.53
N TYR A 14 10.36 -0.46 -2.70
CA TYR A 14 11.80 -0.45 -2.57
C TYR A 14 12.33 -1.83 -2.25
N ARG A 15 13.62 -2.01 -2.54
CA ARG A 15 14.30 -3.26 -2.33
C ARG A 15 15.05 -3.21 -1.02
N GLN A 16 14.97 -4.27 -0.26
CA GLN A 16 15.67 -4.34 1.01
C GLN A 16 17.08 -4.85 0.81
N GLU A 17 18.00 -4.42 1.66
CA GLU A 17 19.38 -4.88 1.58
C GLU A 17 19.50 -6.37 1.80
N SER A 18 18.69 -6.90 2.70
CA SER A 18 18.73 -8.32 3.01
C SER A 18 18.01 -9.17 1.96
N GLY A 19 17.47 -8.56 0.95
CA GLY A 19 16.70 -9.25 -0.08
C GLY A 19 15.22 -9.02 0.09
N GLY A 20 14.51 -9.14 -1.02
CA GLY A 20 13.08 -8.92 -1.00
C GLY A 20 12.71 -7.51 -1.36
N TRP A 21 11.42 -7.33 -1.61
CA TRP A 21 10.85 -6.05 -2.02
C TRP A 21 9.74 -5.68 -1.08
N VAL A 22 9.66 -4.41 -0.73
CA VAL A 22 8.57 -3.88 0.07
C VAL A 22 7.72 -2.96 -0.78
N ALA A 23 6.42 -3.17 -0.74
CA ALA A 23 5.45 -2.25 -1.31
C ALA A 23 4.59 -1.75 -0.17
N GLU A 24 4.37 -0.45 -0.10
CA GLU A 24 3.58 0.08 0.99
C GLU A 24 2.80 1.31 0.55
N ILE A 25 1.71 1.56 1.26
CA ILE A 25 0.93 2.78 1.11
C ILE A 25 1.20 3.61 2.35
N PRO A 26 2.03 4.65 2.25
CA PRO A 26 2.39 5.43 3.45
C PRO A 26 1.20 6.09 4.13
N ALA A 27 0.16 6.41 3.37
CA ALA A 27 -1.01 7.08 3.92
C ALA A 27 -1.80 6.21 4.87
N ILE A 28 -1.63 4.88 4.79
CA ILE A 28 -2.40 3.95 5.59
C ILE A 28 -1.43 3.14 6.44
N GLY A 29 -1.49 3.35 7.76
CA GLY A 29 -0.60 2.62 8.66
C GLY A 29 -0.82 1.13 8.58
N GLY A 30 0.26 0.37 8.51
CA GLY A 30 0.19 -1.07 8.45
C GLY A 30 -0.10 -1.64 7.07
N CYS A 31 -0.25 -0.80 6.05
CA CYS A 31 -0.57 -1.28 4.72
C CYS A 31 0.73 -1.47 3.93
N TYR A 32 1.33 -2.63 4.06
CA TYR A 32 2.58 -2.94 3.37
C TYR A 32 2.68 -4.44 3.14
N ALA A 33 3.55 -4.80 2.22
CA ALA A 33 3.82 -6.20 1.90
C ALA A 33 5.30 -6.37 1.60
N LEU A 34 5.87 -7.48 2.08
CA LEU A 34 7.26 -7.85 1.81
C LEU A 34 7.26 -9.19 1.14
N MET A 35 7.75 -9.24 -0.09
CA MET A 35 7.80 -10.47 -0.88
C MET A 35 9.15 -10.54 -1.56
N GLU A 36 9.42 -11.67 -2.21
CA GLU A 36 10.71 -11.88 -2.84
C GLU A 36 10.90 -11.11 -4.13
N THR A 37 9.81 -10.87 -4.86
CA THR A 37 9.90 -10.13 -6.10
C THR A 37 9.04 -8.88 -6.03
N ARG A 38 9.37 -7.96 -6.92
CA ARG A 38 8.66 -6.71 -7.05
C ARG A 38 7.18 -6.94 -7.37
N GLU A 39 6.93 -7.85 -8.31
CA GLU A 39 5.57 -8.14 -8.74
C GLU A 39 4.75 -8.79 -7.64
N GLU A 40 5.39 -9.68 -6.88
CA GLU A 40 4.71 -10.31 -5.76
C GLU A 40 4.37 -9.30 -4.68
N ALA A 41 5.28 -8.36 -4.42
CA ALA A 41 5.02 -7.36 -3.40
C ALA A 41 3.83 -6.49 -3.77
N LEU A 42 3.75 -6.08 -5.02
CA LEU A 42 2.62 -5.27 -5.47
C LEU A 42 1.32 -6.05 -5.43
N HIS A 43 1.36 -7.31 -5.83
CA HIS A 43 0.18 -8.15 -5.81
C HIS A 43 -0.30 -8.38 -4.38
N GLU A 44 0.63 -8.65 -3.49
CA GLU A 44 0.27 -8.88 -2.09
C GLU A 44 -0.24 -7.59 -1.43
N LEU A 45 0.32 -6.45 -1.82
CA LEU A 45 -0.14 -5.18 -1.28
C LEU A 45 -1.62 -4.96 -1.56
N GLU A 46 -2.06 -5.35 -2.74
CA GLU A 46 -3.47 -5.21 -3.08
C GLU A 46 -4.35 -6.03 -2.15
N LYS A 47 -3.91 -7.23 -1.81
CA LYS A 47 -4.66 -8.07 -0.88
C LYS A 47 -4.70 -7.46 0.51
N VAL A 48 -3.56 -6.95 0.97
CA VAL A 48 -3.49 -6.31 2.28
C VAL A 48 -4.39 -5.09 2.31
N PHE A 49 -4.37 -4.30 1.25
CA PHE A 49 -5.20 -3.12 1.15
C PHE A 49 -6.68 -3.47 1.26
N ARG A 50 -7.12 -4.52 0.57
CA ARG A 50 -8.51 -4.94 0.63
C ARG A 50 -8.92 -5.36 2.02
N MET A 51 -8.04 -6.04 2.74
CA MET A 51 -8.30 -6.44 4.12
C MET A 51 -8.48 -5.23 5.01
N ILE A 52 -7.57 -4.26 4.88
CA ILE A 52 -7.61 -3.07 5.71
C ILE A 52 -8.85 -2.25 5.38
N LYS A 53 -9.17 -2.14 4.09
CA LYS A 53 -10.36 -1.42 3.66
C LYS A 53 -11.62 -2.01 4.28
N LYS A 54 -11.68 -3.34 4.32
CA LYS A 54 -12.81 -4.03 4.91
C LYS A 54 -12.91 -3.74 6.41
N GLU A 55 -11.76 -3.73 7.09
CA GLU A 55 -11.74 -3.46 8.53
C GLU A 55 -12.23 -2.05 8.82
N TYR A 56 -11.81 -1.08 8.01
CA TYR A 56 -12.29 0.28 8.18
C TYR A 56 -13.79 0.37 7.97
N ALA A 57 -14.29 -0.32 6.94
CA ALA A 57 -15.72 -0.31 6.66
C ALA A 57 -16.50 -0.92 7.81
N GLU A 58 -16.00 -2.02 8.37
CA GLU A 58 -16.69 -2.68 9.48
C GLU A 58 -16.67 -1.82 10.74
N ALA A 59 -15.65 -1.00 10.90
CA ALA A 59 -15.57 -0.09 12.03
C ALA A 59 -16.31 1.21 11.80
N GLY A 60 -16.89 1.39 10.61
CA GLY A 60 -17.60 2.62 10.29
C GLY A 60 -16.68 3.81 10.11
N ARG A 61 -15.43 3.59 9.71
CA ARG A 61 -14.44 4.64 9.57
C ARG A 61 -14.03 4.78 8.13
N PRO A 62 -13.84 6.02 7.65
CA PRO A 62 -13.33 6.19 6.28
C PRO A 62 -11.83 5.91 6.25
N LEU A 63 -11.36 5.49 5.08
CA LEU A 63 -9.93 5.33 4.87
C LEU A 63 -9.26 6.70 4.92
N PRO A 64 -8.00 6.75 5.38
CA PRO A 64 -7.27 8.01 5.40
C PRO A 64 -7.09 8.58 4.00
N GLU A 65 -7.02 9.89 3.91
CA GLU A 65 -6.67 10.53 2.66
C GLU A 65 -5.19 10.34 2.38
N ASP A 66 -4.85 10.32 1.10
CA ASP A 66 -3.46 10.24 0.71
C ASP A 66 -2.84 11.63 0.69
N LYS A 67 -2.10 11.94 1.74
CA LYS A 67 -1.40 13.21 1.86
C LYS A 67 0.09 13.06 1.56
N THR A 68 0.46 11.93 0.99
CA THR A 68 1.85 11.64 0.69
C THR A 68 2.34 12.53 -0.45
N GLU A 69 3.51 13.10 -0.28
CA GLU A 69 4.12 13.91 -1.30
C GLU A 69 5.38 13.23 -1.81
N LEU A 70 5.61 13.35 -3.10
CA LEU A 70 6.84 12.85 -3.70
C LEU A 70 7.85 13.98 -3.69
N VAL A 71 8.97 13.76 -2.99
CA VAL A 71 10.01 14.77 -2.87
C VAL A 71 11.14 14.37 -3.81
N VAL A 72 11.54 15.30 -4.67
CA VAL A 72 12.59 15.06 -5.64
C VAL A 72 13.88 15.67 -5.12
N HIS A 73 14.91 14.84 -5.07
CA HIS A 73 16.23 15.33 -4.67
C HIS A 73 16.92 15.95 -5.85
N ALA A 74 17.48 17.09 -5.59
CA ALA A 74 18.26 17.76 -6.63
C ALA A 74 19.71 17.30 -6.61
#